data_cd2db967814106adb15f32235aa7f441
#
_entry.id   cd2db967814106adb15f32235aa7f441
#
_cell.length_a   1.000
_cell.length_b   1.000
_cell.length_c   1.000
_cell.angle_alpha   90.00
_cell.angle_beta   90.00
_cell.angle_gamma   90.00
#
_symmetry.space_group_name_H-M   'P 1'
#
loop_
_entity.id
_entity.type
_entity.pdbx_description
1 polymer ?
#
loop_
_entity_poly.entity_id
_entity_poly.type
_entity_poly.pdbx_seq_one_letter_code
_entity_poly.pdbx_strand_id
1 'polypeptide(L)'
;MSHKPRFFYTLFIAIAAVFLAYTLAAHAWLQTDLSALLPAEQSADAVWQAADKAAEAQLNGQVVLLAGSDDAQQAFQTAAEIAKLWRSSGVFAEVDSEIAPDLAQLRPAVQRLGLAVLPQRQREWLQSDPQAYFRQRAEDALNPFAAPSPLPLDQDWLGFGRFTLAQAQPLSKLQWHAESGMLFTEDESGKTWVWLRARLPEQSGVANGSNDLLPLLAQSRSLAEQQGVQTLSAGGALFAAAAKADAERESRLMSVAGLLLTFSLLLWVFRSGRVFWLVLPLAAGLLTGLAASLLLFGQVHVLTLVISTSLLGMLVDFPLHWLAPSVFPRPSESRAAAHPAVRLSDGLSWQAGAAMRHARPVFLTSLAITVLGYALLWFTPLPVLRQTAVFSGFALLGAFGATV
;
A
#
# COMPACT_ATOMS: atom_id res chain seq x y z
N MET A 1 -15.22 -26.84 41.05
CA MET A 1 -15.76 -27.04 39.69
C MET A 1 -14.77 -26.54 38.67
N SER A 2 -14.48 -27.33 37.73
CA SER A 2 -13.36 -27.57 36.86
C SER A 2 -12.56 -26.34 36.34
N HIS A 3 -11.27 -26.31 36.67
CA HIS A 3 -10.24 -25.46 36.07
C HIS A 3 -10.00 -25.78 34.58
N LYS A 4 -10.61 -26.84 34.03
CA LYS A 4 -10.41 -27.34 32.67
C LYS A 4 -10.75 -26.35 31.57
N PRO A 5 -11.92 -25.64 31.53
CA PRO A 5 -12.24 -24.73 30.40
C PRO A 5 -11.33 -23.51 30.35
N ARG A 6 -10.90 -22.99 31.50
CA ARG A 6 -9.98 -21.83 31.54
C ARG A 6 -8.59 -22.18 31.01
N PHE A 7 -8.10 -23.38 31.35
CA PHE A 7 -6.82 -23.87 30.86
C PHE A 7 -6.83 -24.02 29.32
N PHE A 8 -7.87 -24.61 28.75
CA PHE A 8 -7.99 -24.73 27.28
C PHE A 8 -8.08 -23.37 26.57
N TYR A 9 -8.80 -22.42 27.14
CA TYR A 9 -8.90 -21.09 26.58
C TYR A 9 -7.56 -20.33 26.63
N THR A 10 -6.85 -20.34 27.75
CA THR A 10 -5.53 -19.71 27.86
C THR A 10 -4.50 -20.36 26.95
N LEU A 11 -4.54 -21.67 26.78
CA LEU A 11 -3.70 -22.39 25.82
C LEU A 11 -4.02 -21.98 24.38
N PHE A 12 -5.30 -21.85 24.02
CA PHE A 12 -5.73 -21.39 22.71
C PHE A 12 -5.22 -19.97 22.41
N ILE A 13 -5.37 -19.03 23.34
CA ILE A 13 -4.85 -17.66 23.20
C ILE A 13 -3.32 -17.64 23.06
N ALA A 14 -2.61 -18.47 23.82
CA ALA A 14 -1.15 -18.58 23.71
C ALA A 14 -0.72 -19.11 22.34
N ILE A 15 -1.39 -20.14 21.81
CA ILE A 15 -1.13 -20.64 20.45
C ILE A 15 -1.41 -19.58 19.41
N ALA A 16 -2.53 -18.86 19.50
CA ALA A 16 -2.86 -17.77 18.59
C ALA A 16 -1.83 -16.64 18.65
N ALA A 17 -1.32 -16.30 19.83
CA ALA A 17 -0.28 -15.28 20.00
C ALA A 17 1.05 -15.71 19.36
N VAL A 18 1.47 -16.96 19.55
CA VAL A 18 2.69 -17.50 18.92
C VAL A 18 2.54 -17.54 17.39
N PHE A 19 1.39 -17.98 16.89
CA PHE A 19 1.09 -17.98 15.46
C PHE A 19 1.17 -16.56 14.87
N LEU A 20 0.57 -15.57 15.55
CA LEU A 20 0.65 -14.18 15.14
C LEU A 20 2.09 -13.65 15.16
N ALA A 21 2.84 -13.90 16.22
CA ALA A 21 4.23 -13.46 16.30
C ALA A 21 5.06 -14.03 15.15
N TYR A 22 4.84 -15.28 14.79
CA TYR A 22 5.50 -15.92 13.65
C TYR A 22 5.08 -15.30 12.31
N THR A 23 3.78 -15.15 12.05
CA THR A 23 3.27 -14.61 10.79
C THR A 23 3.63 -13.15 10.58
N LEU A 24 3.58 -12.32 11.61
CA LEU A 24 3.94 -10.91 11.56
C LEU A 24 5.45 -10.69 11.32
N ALA A 25 6.29 -11.62 11.80
CA ALA A 25 7.74 -11.56 11.60
C ALA A 25 8.19 -12.11 10.24
N ALA A 26 7.48 -13.09 9.68
CA ALA A 26 7.93 -13.88 8.54
C ALA A 26 7.35 -13.44 7.18
N HIS A 27 6.22 -12.74 7.16
CA HIS A 27 5.46 -12.47 5.92
C HIS A 27 4.90 -11.04 5.84
N ALA A 28 4.71 -10.54 4.62
CA ALA A 28 3.92 -9.34 4.36
C ALA A 28 2.42 -9.66 4.59
N TRP A 29 1.96 -9.46 5.81
CA TRP A 29 0.61 -9.84 6.26
C TRP A 29 -0.45 -8.77 5.95
N LEU A 30 -0.03 -7.54 5.63
CA LEU A 30 -0.92 -6.40 5.38
C LEU A 30 -1.06 -6.15 3.89
N GLN A 31 -2.30 -6.15 3.40
CA GLN A 31 -2.63 -5.81 2.02
C GLN A 31 -3.23 -4.40 1.98
N THR A 32 -2.69 -3.55 1.09
CA THR A 32 -3.16 -2.15 0.91
C THR A 32 -3.70 -1.90 -0.50
N ASP A 33 -3.77 -2.94 -1.32
CA ASP A 33 -4.19 -2.86 -2.71
C ASP A 33 -5.69 -2.52 -2.82
N LEU A 34 -5.98 -1.40 -3.48
CA LEU A 34 -7.37 -0.96 -3.69
C LEU A 34 -8.14 -1.87 -4.66
N SER A 35 -7.47 -2.69 -5.45
CA SER A 35 -8.11 -3.66 -6.35
C SER A 35 -8.89 -4.73 -5.56
N ALA A 36 -8.49 -5.01 -4.31
CA ALA A 36 -9.22 -5.90 -3.41
C ALA A 36 -10.62 -5.38 -3.01
N LEU A 37 -10.93 -4.12 -3.30
CA LEU A 37 -12.26 -3.51 -3.11
C LEU A 37 -13.20 -3.78 -4.29
N LEU A 38 -12.67 -4.19 -5.44
CA LEU A 38 -13.46 -4.47 -6.62
C LEU A 38 -14.06 -5.88 -6.54
N PRO A 39 -15.30 -6.06 -6.99
CA PRO A 39 -15.89 -7.39 -7.07
C PRO A 39 -15.06 -8.28 -7.99
N ALA A 40 -14.73 -9.47 -7.55
CA ALA A 40 -13.89 -10.43 -8.28
C ALA A 40 -14.51 -10.93 -9.61
N GLU A 41 -15.77 -10.60 -9.87
CA GLU A 41 -16.55 -11.12 -11.01
C GLU A 41 -16.49 -10.28 -12.28
N GLN A 42 -15.83 -9.10 -12.26
CA GLN A 42 -15.93 -8.16 -13.40
C GLN A 42 -14.96 -8.40 -14.56
N SER A 43 -14.05 -9.36 -14.47
CA SER A 43 -13.28 -9.75 -15.65
C SER A 43 -13.19 -11.26 -15.76
N ALA A 44 -14.09 -11.81 -16.54
CA ALA A 44 -14.09 -13.24 -16.89
C ALA A 44 -12.89 -13.65 -17.75
N ASP A 45 -12.12 -12.69 -18.28
CA ASP A 45 -10.98 -12.95 -19.18
C ASP A 45 -9.65 -12.78 -18.43
N ALA A 46 -8.91 -13.88 -18.27
CA ALA A 46 -7.60 -13.90 -17.64
C ALA A 46 -6.58 -12.98 -18.33
N VAL A 47 -6.76 -12.72 -19.64
CA VAL A 47 -5.89 -11.83 -20.41
C VAL A 47 -6.11 -10.37 -20.00
N TRP A 48 -7.36 -9.96 -19.81
CA TRP A 48 -7.68 -8.62 -19.33
C TRP A 48 -7.16 -8.38 -17.91
N GLN A 49 -7.35 -9.36 -17.01
CA GLN A 49 -6.80 -9.26 -15.64
C GLN A 49 -5.27 -9.15 -15.63
N ALA A 50 -4.59 -9.92 -16.48
CA ALA A 50 -3.13 -9.84 -16.61
C ALA A 50 -2.68 -8.51 -17.21
N ALA A 51 -3.40 -7.97 -18.19
CA ALA A 51 -3.11 -6.68 -18.81
C ALA A 51 -3.34 -5.52 -17.83
N ASP A 52 -4.47 -5.51 -17.10
CA ASP A 52 -4.77 -4.50 -16.09
C ASP A 52 -3.74 -4.52 -14.98
N LYS A 53 -3.40 -5.70 -14.48
CA LYS A 53 -2.37 -5.87 -13.43
C LYS A 53 -0.99 -5.39 -13.91
N ALA A 54 -0.62 -5.67 -15.15
CA ALA A 54 0.64 -5.20 -15.74
C ALA A 54 0.64 -3.68 -15.92
N ALA A 55 -0.47 -3.09 -16.41
CA ALA A 55 -0.62 -1.65 -16.55
C ALA A 55 -0.60 -0.93 -15.20
N GLU A 56 -1.29 -1.48 -14.21
CA GLU A 56 -1.32 -0.96 -12.84
C GLU A 56 0.07 -1.04 -12.19
N ALA A 57 0.77 -2.16 -12.30
CA ALA A 57 2.13 -2.31 -11.79
C ALA A 57 3.10 -1.32 -12.47
N GLN A 58 2.91 -1.07 -13.75
CA GLN A 58 3.72 -0.12 -14.51
C GLN A 58 3.46 1.32 -14.06
N LEU A 59 2.22 1.71 -13.83
CA LEU A 59 1.86 3.07 -13.40
C LEU A 59 2.18 3.31 -11.92
N ASN A 60 1.82 2.36 -11.06
CA ASN A 60 1.97 2.49 -9.62
C ASN A 60 3.40 2.25 -9.12
N GLY A 61 4.22 1.54 -9.90
CA GLY A 61 5.62 1.29 -9.56
C GLY A 61 6.60 2.37 -9.98
N GLN A 62 6.17 3.39 -10.75
CA GLN A 62 7.08 4.40 -11.28
C GLN A 62 7.14 5.66 -10.42
N VAL A 63 8.37 6.19 -10.32
CA VAL A 63 8.67 7.51 -9.76
C VAL A 63 9.47 8.30 -10.78
N VAL A 64 9.05 9.51 -11.05
CA VAL A 64 9.75 10.46 -11.91
C VAL A 64 10.20 11.64 -11.06
N LEU A 65 11.43 12.08 -11.25
CA LEU A 65 11.97 13.29 -10.65
C LEU A 65 12.54 14.18 -11.75
N LEU A 66 12.22 15.46 -11.66
CA LEU A 66 12.82 16.51 -12.48
C LEU A 66 13.75 17.34 -11.62
N ALA A 67 15.00 17.50 -12.04
CA ALA A 67 15.97 18.37 -11.40
C ALA A 67 16.16 19.62 -12.26
N GLY A 68 15.78 20.78 -11.76
CA GLY A 68 15.71 22.03 -12.51
C GLY A 68 16.66 23.11 -12.02
N SER A 69 17.45 23.70 -12.92
CA SER A 69 18.34 24.83 -12.64
C SER A 69 18.40 25.78 -13.83
N ASP A 70 18.70 27.05 -13.54
CA ASP A 70 19.03 28.05 -14.57
C ASP A 70 20.42 27.77 -15.21
N ASP A 71 21.29 27.05 -14.48
CA ASP A 71 22.52 26.48 -15.00
C ASP A 71 22.31 25.03 -15.40
N ALA A 72 22.32 24.76 -16.72
CA ALA A 72 22.12 23.44 -17.28
C ALA A 72 23.17 22.43 -16.76
N GLN A 73 24.44 22.82 -16.64
CA GLN A 73 25.50 21.93 -16.18
C GLN A 73 25.24 21.48 -14.73
N GLN A 74 24.79 22.40 -13.88
CA GLN A 74 24.44 22.11 -12.49
C GLN A 74 23.24 21.15 -12.40
N ALA A 75 22.22 21.36 -13.26
CA ALA A 75 21.06 20.45 -13.32
C ALA A 75 21.48 19.01 -13.68
N PHE A 76 22.35 18.82 -14.68
CA PHE A 76 22.86 17.50 -15.07
C PHE A 76 23.70 16.84 -13.98
N GLN A 77 24.61 17.60 -13.33
CA GLN A 77 25.45 17.08 -12.26
C GLN A 77 24.61 16.62 -11.06
N THR A 78 23.68 17.46 -10.60
CA THR A 78 22.79 17.13 -9.51
C THR A 78 21.90 15.93 -9.83
N ALA A 79 21.38 15.85 -11.06
CA ALA A 79 20.61 14.69 -11.49
C ALA A 79 21.43 13.39 -11.46
N ALA A 80 22.70 13.44 -11.89
CA ALA A 80 23.60 12.28 -11.83
C ALA A 80 23.87 11.83 -10.38
N GLU A 81 24.07 12.78 -9.46
CA GLU A 81 24.26 12.47 -8.03
C GLU A 81 23.00 11.86 -7.42
N ILE A 82 21.82 12.38 -7.72
CA ILE A 82 20.55 11.81 -7.28
C ILE A 82 20.36 10.39 -7.85
N ALA A 83 20.67 10.18 -9.13
CA ALA A 83 20.60 8.86 -9.74
C ALA A 83 21.54 7.84 -9.05
N LYS A 84 22.75 8.27 -8.70
CA LYS A 84 23.71 7.46 -7.93
C LYS A 84 23.18 7.13 -6.54
N LEU A 85 22.61 8.11 -5.84
CA LEU A 85 21.97 7.92 -4.54
C LEU A 85 20.83 6.89 -4.64
N TRP A 86 19.98 6.99 -5.65
CA TRP A 86 18.86 6.07 -5.86
C TRP A 86 19.34 4.64 -6.16
N ARG A 87 20.35 4.48 -7.01
CA ARG A 87 20.95 3.15 -7.30
C ARG A 87 21.57 2.51 -6.06
N SER A 88 22.20 3.31 -5.20
CA SER A 88 22.83 2.80 -3.97
C SER A 88 21.87 2.52 -2.83
N SER A 89 20.63 3.05 -2.88
CA SER A 89 19.65 2.92 -1.80
C SER A 89 19.03 1.53 -1.69
N GLY A 90 19.02 0.76 -2.79
CA GLY A 90 18.31 -0.52 -2.87
C GLY A 90 16.78 -0.43 -2.86
N VAL A 91 16.20 0.79 -2.86
CA VAL A 91 14.75 1.02 -2.86
C VAL A 91 14.16 0.75 -4.25
N PHE A 92 14.90 1.07 -5.29
CA PHE A 92 14.48 0.91 -6.68
C PHE A 92 15.11 -0.33 -7.32
N ALA A 93 14.33 -1.05 -8.12
CA ALA A 93 14.82 -2.15 -8.96
C ALA A 93 15.58 -1.62 -10.18
N GLU A 94 15.14 -0.48 -10.70
CA GLU A 94 15.69 0.13 -11.91
C GLU A 94 15.69 1.64 -11.76
N VAL A 95 16.80 2.29 -12.17
CA VAL A 95 16.95 3.75 -12.18
C VAL A 95 17.45 4.18 -13.54
N ASP A 96 16.56 4.78 -14.31
CA ASP A 96 16.82 5.29 -15.64
C ASP A 96 17.18 6.77 -15.54
N SER A 97 18.43 7.08 -15.67
CA SER A 97 18.94 8.45 -15.76
C SER A 97 19.53 8.75 -17.14
N GLU A 98 19.99 7.71 -17.82
CA GLU A 98 20.66 7.80 -19.11
C GLU A 98 19.94 6.91 -20.10
N ILE A 99 19.69 7.44 -21.28
CA ILE A 99 19.20 6.66 -22.41
C ILE A 99 20.39 6.43 -23.33
N ALA A 100 21.02 5.27 -23.17
CA ALA A 100 21.91 4.76 -24.20
C ALA A 100 21.04 3.97 -25.19
N PRO A 101 20.79 4.47 -26.42
CA PRO A 101 20.07 3.69 -27.39
C PRO A 101 20.86 2.42 -27.69
N ASP A 102 20.29 1.26 -27.35
CA ASP A 102 20.89 -0.01 -27.72
C ASP A 102 20.72 -0.22 -29.24
N LEU A 103 21.68 0.33 -29.96
CA LEU A 103 21.73 0.24 -31.42
C LEU A 103 21.80 -1.21 -31.91
N ALA A 104 22.29 -2.12 -31.08
CA ALA A 104 22.38 -3.54 -31.42
C ALA A 104 20.99 -4.20 -31.46
N GLN A 105 20.09 -3.79 -30.57
CA GLN A 105 18.69 -4.25 -30.57
C GLN A 105 17.80 -3.43 -31.52
N LEU A 106 18.04 -2.14 -31.66
CA LEU A 106 17.26 -1.26 -32.53
C LEU A 106 17.40 -1.65 -34.00
N ARG A 107 18.60 -1.97 -34.47
CA ARG A 107 18.88 -2.31 -35.88
C ARG A 107 18.01 -3.47 -36.40
N PRO A 108 17.98 -4.65 -35.79
CA PRO A 108 17.13 -5.75 -36.28
C PRO A 108 15.64 -5.46 -36.14
N ALA A 109 15.23 -4.61 -35.19
CA ALA A 109 13.85 -4.20 -35.05
C ALA A 109 13.41 -3.29 -36.20
N VAL A 110 14.21 -2.28 -36.55
CA VAL A 110 13.96 -1.36 -37.68
C VAL A 110 13.98 -2.13 -39.00
N GLN A 111 14.92 -3.04 -39.19
CA GLN A 111 14.99 -3.88 -40.40
C GLN A 111 13.76 -4.80 -40.55
N ARG A 112 13.24 -5.38 -39.47
CA ARG A 112 12.02 -6.20 -39.50
C ARG A 112 10.77 -5.40 -39.87
N LEU A 113 10.66 -4.17 -39.39
CA LEU A 113 9.55 -3.28 -39.73
C LEU A 113 9.60 -2.83 -41.21
N GLY A 114 10.81 -2.74 -41.80
CA GLY A 114 11.03 -2.46 -43.21
C GLY A 114 10.27 -1.21 -43.67
N LEU A 115 9.54 -1.33 -44.78
CA LEU A 115 8.78 -0.20 -45.38
C LEU A 115 7.70 0.40 -44.47
N ALA A 116 7.28 -0.29 -43.40
CA ALA A 116 6.31 0.24 -42.47
C ALA A 116 6.84 1.46 -41.68
N VAL A 117 8.16 1.57 -41.53
CA VAL A 117 8.83 2.68 -40.85
C VAL A 117 8.80 3.96 -41.69
N LEU A 118 8.72 3.85 -43.03
CA LEU A 118 8.67 5.02 -43.88
C LEU A 118 7.34 5.77 -43.73
N PRO A 119 7.34 7.11 -43.57
CA PRO A 119 6.14 7.90 -43.66
C PRO A 119 5.42 7.69 -45.00
N GLN A 120 4.10 7.79 -44.98
CA GLN A 120 3.28 7.56 -46.18
C GLN A 120 3.78 8.35 -47.40
N ARG A 121 4.10 9.64 -47.20
CA ARG A 121 4.62 10.53 -48.26
C ARG A 121 5.94 10.01 -48.86
N GLN A 122 6.80 9.39 -48.03
CA GLN A 122 8.08 8.84 -48.50
C GLN A 122 7.87 7.55 -49.30
N ARG A 123 6.90 6.72 -48.87
CA ARG A 123 6.51 5.52 -49.60
C ARG A 123 5.92 5.83 -50.97
N GLU A 124 5.04 6.84 -51.02
CA GLU A 124 4.44 7.29 -52.28
C GLU A 124 5.52 7.87 -53.24
N TRP A 125 6.47 8.65 -52.72
CA TRP A 125 7.58 9.17 -53.49
C TRP A 125 8.48 8.06 -54.01
N LEU A 126 8.85 7.08 -53.16
CA LEU A 126 9.64 5.92 -53.57
C LEU A 126 8.94 5.10 -54.65
N GLN A 127 7.62 5.04 -54.65
CA GLN A 127 6.83 4.32 -55.66
C GLN A 127 6.72 5.12 -56.98
N SER A 128 6.56 6.44 -56.93
CA SER A 128 6.34 7.27 -58.08
C SER A 128 7.64 7.61 -58.81
N ASP A 129 8.73 7.90 -58.12
CA ASP A 129 10.05 8.21 -58.72
C ASP A 129 11.19 7.65 -57.83
N PRO A 130 11.52 6.36 -58.00
CA PRO A 130 12.61 5.76 -57.27
C PRO A 130 13.97 6.39 -57.51
N GLN A 131 14.22 6.89 -58.72
CA GLN A 131 15.53 7.46 -59.05
C GLN A 131 15.74 8.79 -58.32
N ALA A 132 14.74 9.65 -58.30
CA ALA A 132 14.80 10.88 -57.52
C ALA A 132 14.92 10.62 -56.03
N TYR A 133 14.21 9.63 -55.53
CA TYR A 133 14.29 9.20 -54.11
C TYR A 133 15.71 8.83 -53.74
N PHE A 134 16.35 7.93 -54.47
CA PHE A 134 17.71 7.46 -54.17
C PHE A 134 18.77 8.56 -54.41
N ARG A 135 18.58 9.44 -55.38
CA ARG A 135 19.45 10.61 -55.54
C ARG A 135 19.43 11.50 -54.32
N GLN A 136 18.25 11.83 -53.81
CA GLN A 136 18.09 12.60 -52.58
C GLN A 136 18.74 11.90 -51.39
N ARG A 137 18.60 10.56 -51.27
CA ARG A 137 19.26 9.79 -50.25
C ARG A 137 20.77 9.90 -50.30
N ALA A 138 21.36 9.85 -51.52
CA ALA A 138 22.79 10.02 -51.71
C ALA A 138 23.26 11.46 -51.34
N GLU A 139 22.49 12.46 -51.72
CA GLU A 139 22.76 13.86 -51.32
C GLU A 139 22.69 14.06 -49.81
N ASP A 140 21.65 13.49 -49.15
CA ASP A 140 21.51 13.54 -47.70
C ASP A 140 22.69 12.84 -46.96
N ALA A 141 23.19 11.74 -47.54
CA ALA A 141 24.33 11.01 -46.96
C ALA A 141 25.66 11.79 -47.06
N LEU A 142 25.78 12.65 -48.05
CA LEU A 142 26.96 13.50 -48.25
C LEU A 142 26.86 14.84 -47.49
N ASN A 143 25.68 15.16 -46.95
CA ASN A 143 25.46 16.39 -46.22
C ASN A 143 25.91 16.26 -44.76
N PRO A 144 26.95 16.98 -44.33
CA PRO A 144 27.44 16.92 -42.94
C PRO A 144 26.44 17.50 -41.93
N PHE A 145 25.43 18.24 -42.36
CA PHE A 145 24.35 18.79 -41.53
C PHE A 145 23.09 17.94 -41.52
N ALA A 146 23.10 16.79 -42.23
CA ALA A 146 21.97 15.89 -42.19
C ALA A 146 21.81 15.28 -40.82
N ALA A 147 20.55 15.06 -40.38
CA ALA A 147 20.29 14.40 -39.12
C ALA A 147 20.96 13.02 -39.07
N PRO A 148 21.67 12.67 -37.97
CA PRO A 148 22.35 11.40 -37.84
C PRO A 148 21.37 10.23 -37.94
N SER A 149 21.79 9.17 -38.65
CA SER A 149 21.01 7.90 -38.66
C SER A 149 21.63 6.92 -37.70
N PRO A 150 20.86 6.19 -36.86
CA PRO A 150 21.35 5.16 -36.02
C PRO A 150 21.80 3.89 -36.78
N LEU A 151 21.44 3.82 -38.08
CA LEU A 151 21.87 2.77 -38.97
C LEU A 151 23.00 3.29 -39.89
N PRO A 152 24.07 2.51 -40.11
CA PRO A 152 25.10 2.85 -41.06
C PRO A 152 24.54 2.84 -42.46
N LEU A 153 25.10 3.66 -43.35
CA LEU A 153 24.59 3.91 -44.71
C LEU A 153 24.53 2.63 -45.57
N ASP A 154 25.48 1.70 -45.39
CA ASP A 154 25.55 0.43 -46.07
C ASP A 154 24.38 -0.53 -45.69
N GLN A 155 23.69 -0.25 -44.61
CA GLN A 155 22.55 -1.01 -44.10
C GLN A 155 21.21 -0.25 -44.14
N ASP A 156 21.24 1.01 -44.52
CA ASP A 156 20.05 1.91 -44.49
C ASP A 156 19.89 2.78 -45.76
N TRP A 157 19.93 2.16 -46.93
CA TRP A 157 19.72 2.85 -48.22
C TRP A 157 18.38 3.57 -48.33
N LEU A 158 17.36 3.11 -47.62
CA LEU A 158 16.02 3.69 -47.65
C LEU A 158 15.82 4.77 -46.57
N GLY A 159 16.75 4.93 -45.62
CA GLY A 159 16.68 5.94 -44.58
C GLY A 159 15.77 5.55 -43.40
N PHE A 160 15.56 4.25 -43.14
CA PHE A 160 14.72 3.76 -42.06
C PHE A 160 15.13 4.30 -40.70
N GLY A 161 16.43 4.31 -40.38
CA GLY A 161 16.93 4.79 -39.10
C GLY A 161 16.60 6.27 -38.86
N ARG A 162 16.74 7.10 -39.87
CA ARG A 162 16.41 8.53 -39.82
C ARG A 162 14.92 8.74 -39.54
N PHE A 163 14.05 8.03 -40.28
CA PHE A 163 12.60 8.15 -40.10
C PHE A 163 12.12 7.55 -38.81
N THR A 164 12.76 6.47 -38.31
CA THR A 164 12.47 5.91 -36.98
C THR A 164 12.74 6.93 -35.88
N LEU A 165 13.90 7.62 -35.93
CA LEU A 165 14.19 8.68 -34.96
C LEU A 165 13.23 9.87 -35.09
N ALA A 166 12.89 10.29 -36.32
CA ALA A 166 11.95 11.38 -36.52
C ALA A 166 10.53 11.06 -36.04
N GLN A 167 10.10 9.78 -36.14
CA GLN A 167 8.80 9.34 -35.64
C GLN A 167 8.84 9.00 -34.12
N ALA A 168 10.00 8.62 -33.61
CA ALA A 168 10.21 8.36 -32.19
C ALA A 168 10.43 9.67 -31.40
N GLN A 169 10.69 10.78 -32.06
CA GLN A 169 10.61 12.09 -31.42
C GLN A 169 9.13 12.36 -31.11
N PRO A 170 8.72 12.17 -29.84
CA PRO A 170 7.34 12.43 -29.48
C PRO A 170 7.07 13.92 -29.66
N LEU A 171 5.81 14.29 -29.72
CA LEU A 171 5.33 15.68 -29.56
C LEU A 171 5.76 16.28 -28.19
N SER A 172 6.67 15.64 -27.47
CA SER A 172 7.21 16.07 -26.18
C SER A 172 8.39 17.02 -26.41
N LYS A 173 8.43 18.08 -25.61
CA LYS A 173 9.55 19.02 -25.52
C LYS A 173 10.84 18.40 -24.94
N LEU A 174 10.89 17.08 -24.75
CA LEU A 174 12.04 16.37 -24.21
C LEU A 174 13.14 16.28 -25.27
N GLN A 175 14.34 16.68 -24.88
CA GLN A 175 15.56 16.64 -25.68
C GLN A 175 16.52 15.64 -25.05
N TRP A 176 17.41 15.10 -25.86
CA TRP A 176 18.46 14.19 -25.41
C TRP A 176 19.80 14.94 -25.41
N HIS A 177 20.50 14.92 -24.28
CA HIS A 177 21.81 15.52 -24.14
C HIS A 177 22.89 14.48 -24.48
N ALA A 178 23.63 14.73 -25.55
CA ALA A 178 24.55 13.76 -26.13
C ALA A 178 25.71 13.38 -25.21
N GLU A 179 26.22 14.31 -24.38
CA GLU A 179 27.38 14.08 -23.50
C GLU A 179 27.01 13.26 -22.25
N SER A 180 25.85 13.55 -21.63
CA SER A 180 25.42 12.86 -20.42
C SER A 180 24.49 11.68 -20.67
N GLY A 181 23.91 11.55 -21.88
CA GLY A 181 22.89 10.56 -22.21
C GLY A 181 21.53 10.81 -21.55
N MET A 182 21.38 11.92 -20.82
CA MET A 182 20.18 12.24 -20.07
C MET A 182 19.12 12.94 -20.92
N LEU A 183 17.85 12.76 -20.56
CA LEU A 183 16.74 13.54 -21.10
C LEU A 183 16.55 14.82 -20.32
N PHE A 184 16.29 15.91 -21.04
CA PHE A 184 15.99 17.19 -20.44
C PHE A 184 14.92 17.94 -21.23
N THR A 185 14.37 18.95 -20.63
CA THR A 185 13.47 19.93 -21.28
C THR A 185 13.80 21.32 -20.75
N GLU A 186 13.56 22.32 -21.58
CA GLU A 186 13.62 23.71 -21.15
C GLU A 186 12.21 24.25 -21.01
N ASP A 187 11.97 24.98 -19.92
CA ASP A 187 10.71 25.68 -19.72
C ASP A 187 10.70 27.04 -20.45
N GLU A 188 9.58 27.75 -20.36
CA GLU A 188 9.42 29.05 -21.00
C GLU A 188 10.35 30.15 -20.44
N SER A 189 10.90 29.93 -19.24
CA SER A 189 11.86 30.80 -18.57
C SER A 189 13.32 30.52 -18.95
N GLY A 190 13.58 29.46 -19.74
CA GLY A 190 14.91 29.00 -20.10
C GLY A 190 15.57 28.10 -19.06
N LYS A 191 14.84 27.68 -18.05
CA LYS A 191 15.32 26.75 -17.03
C LYS A 191 15.38 25.34 -17.56
N THR A 192 16.52 24.68 -17.34
CA THR A 192 16.77 23.30 -17.77
C THR A 192 16.28 22.33 -16.70
N TRP A 193 15.39 21.41 -17.08
CA TRP A 193 14.85 20.35 -16.24
C TRP A 193 15.33 19.00 -16.74
N VAL A 194 16.17 18.33 -15.95
CA VAL A 194 16.70 16.99 -16.24
C VAL A 194 15.77 15.93 -15.66
N TRP A 195 15.45 14.92 -16.46
CA TRP A 195 14.47 13.89 -16.16
C TRP A 195 15.14 12.62 -15.64
N LEU A 196 14.67 12.13 -14.51
CA LEU A 196 15.05 10.87 -13.90
C LEU A 196 13.79 10.02 -13.71
N ARG A 197 13.89 8.72 -14.02
CA ARG A 197 12.84 7.75 -13.77
C ARG A 197 13.40 6.60 -12.94
N ALA A 198 12.60 6.11 -12.00
CA ALA A 198 12.92 4.91 -11.26
C ALA A 198 11.68 4.02 -11.12
N ARG A 199 11.91 2.71 -11.03
CA ARG A 199 10.89 1.70 -10.86
C ARG A 199 11.11 0.93 -9.57
N LEU A 200 10.05 0.78 -8.77
CA LEU A 200 10.05 -0.07 -7.59
C LEU A 200 10.07 -1.55 -8.01
N PRO A 201 10.63 -2.46 -7.18
CA PRO A 201 10.56 -3.90 -7.41
C PRO A 201 9.10 -4.39 -7.49
N GLU A 202 8.78 -5.29 -8.41
CA GLU A 202 7.42 -5.82 -8.60
C GLU A 202 6.85 -6.51 -7.36
N GLN A 203 7.71 -7.11 -6.54
CA GLN A 203 7.33 -7.79 -5.29
C GLN A 203 7.14 -6.83 -4.11
N SER A 204 7.65 -5.62 -4.22
CA SER A 204 7.36 -4.56 -3.28
C SER A 204 6.01 -4.00 -3.66
N GLY A 205 4.92 -4.67 -3.29
CA GLY A 205 3.62 -4.02 -3.36
C GLY A 205 3.78 -2.62 -2.75
N VAL A 206 3.07 -1.64 -3.27
CA VAL A 206 3.11 -0.22 -2.84
C VAL A 206 3.20 -0.05 -1.32
N ALA A 207 2.76 -1.06 -0.57
CA ALA A 207 2.80 -1.14 0.88
C ALA A 207 4.21 -1.29 1.49
N ASN A 208 5.10 -2.07 0.88
CA ASN A 208 6.41 -2.39 1.50
C ASN A 208 7.54 -1.46 1.05
N GLY A 209 7.51 -0.95 -0.18
CA GLY A 209 8.51 0.01 -0.67
C GLY A 209 8.28 1.45 -0.20
N SER A 210 7.10 1.76 0.39
CA SER A 210 6.73 3.13 0.72
C SER A 210 7.45 3.72 1.94
N ASN A 211 7.92 2.89 2.88
CA ASN A 211 8.52 3.41 4.11
C ASN A 211 9.88 4.07 3.85
N ASP A 212 10.64 3.58 2.86
CA ASP A 212 11.97 4.11 2.53
C ASP A 212 11.92 5.10 1.36
N LEU A 213 10.83 5.12 0.58
CA LEU A 213 10.68 5.98 -0.60
C LEU A 213 10.63 7.47 -0.21
N LEU A 214 9.77 7.85 0.73
CA LEU A 214 9.62 9.24 1.16
C LEU A 214 10.89 9.81 1.80
N PRO A 215 11.59 9.11 2.71
CA PRO A 215 12.89 9.54 3.22
C PRO A 215 13.95 9.72 2.13
N LEU A 216 14.01 8.80 1.16
CA LEU A 216 14.95 8.89 0.04
C LEU A 216 14.67 10.10 -0.85
N LEU A 217 13.41 10.39 -1.16
CA LEU A 217 13.03 11.58 -1.91
C LEU A 217 13.30 12.87 -1.13
N ALA A 218 13.08 12.87 0.19
CA ALA A 218 13.46 14.01 1.04
C ALA A 218 14.98 14.25 1.04
N GLN A 219 15.77 13.18 1.09
CA GLN A 219 17.23 13.27 0.96
C GLN A 219 17.66 13.79 -0.42
N SER A 220 17.03 13.31 -1.49
CA SER A 220 17.27 13.78 -2.85
C SER A 220 16.96 15.26 -3.00
N ARG A 221 15.86 15.71 -2.40
CA ARG A 221 15.47 17.11 -2.38
C ARG A 221 16.47 17.98 -1.60
N SER A 222 16.91 17.55 -0.42
CA SER A 222 17.88 18.28 0.38
C SER A 222 19.24 18.41 -0.33
N LEU A 223 19.67 17.35 -1.05
CA LEU A 223 20.88 17.36 -1.86
C LEU A 223 20.77 18.40 -2.99
N ALA A 224 19.65 18.42 -3.70
CA ALA A 224 19.40 19.38 -4.76
C ALA A 224 19.35 20.83 -4.24
N GLU A 225 18.66 21.06 -3.12
CA GLU A 225 18.55 22.39 -2.49
C GLU A 225 19.94 22.93 -2.05
N GLN A 226 20.84 22.07 -1.57
CA GLN A 226 22.22 22.46 -1.24
C GLN A 226 23.01 22.93 -2.46
N GLN A 227 22.66 22.43 -3.63
CA GLN A 227 23.28 22.80 -4.91
C GLN A 227 22.47 23.88 -5.67
N GLY A 228 21.44 24.48 -5.07
CA GLY A 228 20.62 25.49 -5.70
C GLY A 228 19.70 24.95 -6.82
N VAL A 229 19.48 23.64 -6.86
CA VAL A 229 18.65 22.95 -7.86
C VAL A 229 17.27 22.69 -7.28
N GLN A 230 16.22 22.98 -8.04
CA GLN A 230 14.84 22.67 -7.68
C GLN A 230 14.50 21.24 -8.09
N THR A 231 13.68 20.56 -7.29
CA THR A 231 13.19 19.23 -7.63
C THR A 231 11.67 19.18 -7.69
N LEU A 232 11.14 18.52 -8.70
CA LEU A 232 9.74 18.15 -8.82
C LEU A 232 9.66 16.63 -8.91
N SER A 233 8.82 16.01 -8.10
CA SER A 233 8.64 14.56 -8.13
C SER A 233 7.18 14.21 -8.35
N ALA A 234 6.94 13.17 -9.17
CA ALA A 234 5.61 12.66 -9.47
C ALA A 234 5.68 11.14 -9.68
N GLY A 235 4.56 10.47 -9.55
CA GLY A 235 4.42 9.04 -9.79
C GLY A 235 3.37 8.40 -8.90
N GLY A 236 2.76 7.32 -9.39
CA GLY A 236 1.75 6.57 -8.62
C GLY A 236 2.29 6.08 -7.28
N ALA A 237 3.53 5.57 -7.27
CA ALA A 237 4.20 5.13 -6.05
C ALA A 237 4.36 6.24 -5.01
N LEU A 238 4.67 7.45 -5.43
CA LEU A 238 4.82 8.60 -4.53
C LEU A 238 3.50 8.99 -3.88
N PHE A 239 2.43 9.10 -4.68
CA PHE A 239 1.10 9.40 -4.17
C PHE A 239 0.60 8.34 -3.20
N ALA A 240 0.80 7.06 -3.54
CA ALA A 240 0.43 5.96 -2.68
C ALA A 240 1.24 5.94 -1.37
N ALA A 241 2.54 6.21 -1.41
CA ALA A 241 3.39 6.30 -0.23
C ALA A 241 2.98 7.49 0.67
N ALA A 242 2.70 8.66 0.09
CA ALA A 242 2.25 9.84 0.83
C ALA A 242 0.87 9.59 1.47
N ALA A 243 -0.10 9.08 0.70
CA ALA A 243 -1.43 8.77 1.20
C ALA A 243 -1.39 7.73 2.34
N LYS A 244 -0.52 6.71 2.22
CA LYS A 244 -0.31 5.71 3.28
C LYS A 244 0.25 6.35 4.54
N ALA A 245 1.30 7.19 4.43
CA ALA A 245 1.93 7.84 5.56
C ALA A 245 0.94 8.76 6.30
N ASP A 246 0.14 9.51 5.56
CA ASP A 246 -0.91 10.37 6.12
C ASP A 246 -2.01 9.54 6.80
N ALA A 247 -2.49 8.48 6.16
CA ALA A 247 -3.48 7.58 6.73
C ALA A 247 -2.98 6.88 7.99
N GLU A 248 -1.72 6.44 8.04
CA GLU A 248 -1.11 5.85 9.23
C GLU A 248 -0.99 6.85 10.37
N ARG A 249 -0.60 8.09 10.07
CA ARG A 249 -0.50 9.17 11.06
C ARG A 249 -1.87 9.52 11.63
N GLU A 250 -2.87 9.73 10.78
CA GLU A 250 -4.23 10.05 11.19
C GLU A 250 -4.87 8.90 11.97
N SER A 251 -4.73 7.66 11.48
CA SER A 251 -5.24 6.47 12.16
C SER A 251 -4.61 6.30 13.55
N ARG A 252 -3.32 6.52 13.68
CA ARG A 252 -2.62 6.47 14.98
C ARG A 252 -3.15 7.55 15.93
N LEU A 253 -3.30 8.79 15.45
CA LEU A 253 -3.83 9.88 16.26
C LEU A 253 -5.26 9.61 16.73
N MET A 254 -6.13 9.18 15.79
CA MET A 254 -7.54 8.86 16.07
C MET A 254 -7.66 7.68 17.04
N SER A 255 -6.84 6.63 16.85
CA SER A 255 -6.84 5.45 17.71
C SER A 255 -6.40 5.78 19.13
N VAL A 256 -5.31 6.54 19.28
CA VAL A 256 -4.81 6.96 20.59
C VAL A 256 -5.82 7.89 21.29
N ALA A 257 -6.36 8.88 20.57
CA ALA A 257 -7.36 9.79 21.11
C ALA A 257 -8.64 9.04 21.51
N GLY A 258 -9.13 8.12 20.67
CA GLY A 258 -10.29 7.28 20.94
C GLY A 258 -10.10 6.38 22.17
N LEU A 259 -8.96 5.72 22.29
CA LEU A 259 -8.62 4.92 23.45
C LEU A 259 -8.55 5.76 24.75
N LEU A 260 -7.85 6.90 24.70
CA LEU A 260 -7.74 7.80 25.85
C LEU A 260 -9.11 8.32 26.27
N LEU A 261 -9.95 8.75 25.33
CA LEU A 261 -11.30 9.23 25.61
C LEU A 261 -12.16 8.12 26.22
N THR A 262 -12.14 6.91 25.65
CA THR A 262 -12.89 5.76 26.13
C THR A 262 -12.47 5.37 27.54
N PHE A 263 -11.16 5.23 27.81
CA PHE A 263 -10.67 4.89 29.14
C PHE A 263 -10.91 6.01 30.14
N SER A 264 -10.78 7.27 29.75
CA SER A 264 -11.08 8.43 30.61
C SER A 264 -12.55 8.44 31.01
N LEU A 265 -13.46 8.19 30.04
CA LEU A 265 -14.89 8.11 30.29
C LEU A 265 -15.23 6.95 31.25
N LEU A 266 -14.65 5.79 31.01
CA LEU A 266 -14.86 4.61 31.85
C LEU A 266 -14.32 4.83 33.27
N LEU A 267 -13.15 5.44 33.42
CA LEU A 267 -12.59 5.81 34.73
C LEU A 267 -13.47 6.82 35.45
N TRP A 268 -13.99 7.82 34.72
CA TRP A 268 -14.88 8.82 35.30
C TRP A 268 -16.20 8.23 35.78
N VAL A 269 -16.81 7.31 34.99
CA VAL A 269 -18.08 6.64 35.33
C VAL A 269 -17.89 5.64 36.47
N PHE A 270 -16.92 4.74 36.33
CA PHE A 270 -16.75 3.64 37.27
C PHE A 270 -15.88 4.00 38.49
N ARG A 271 -15.11 5.07 38.42
CA ARG A 271 -14.20 5.55 39.49
C ARG A 271 -13.34 4.45 40.11
N SER A 272 -12.98 3.43 39.34
CA SER A 272 -12.26 2.26 39.79
C SER A 272 -11.17 1.87 38.80
N GLY A 273 -9.95 1.59 39.29
CA GLY A 273 -8.85 1.05 38.47
C GLY A 273 -9.13 -0.34 37.86
N ARG A 274 -10.20 -1.00 38.27
CA ARG A 274 -10.64 -2.27 37.67
C ARG A 274 -11.00 -2.15 36.18
N VAL A 275 -11.27 -0.94 35.69
CA VAL A 275 -11.50 -0.65 34.28
C VAL A 275 -10.33 -1.12 33.39
N PHE A 276 -9.10 -1.09 33.88
CA PHE A 276 -7.96 -1.58 33.13
C PHE A 276 -8.00 -3.09 32.83
N TRP A 277 -8.74 -3.89 33.59
CA TRP A 277 -8.94 -5.31 33.30
C TRP A 277 -9.78 -5.53 32.02
N LEU A 278 -10.50 -4.51 31.54
CA LEU A 278 -11.23 -4.58 30.26
C LEU A 278 -10.29 -4.72 29.06
N VAL A 279 -9.02 -4.32 29.20
CA VAL A 279 -8.01 -4.48 28.15
C VAL A 279 -7.79 -5.94 27.80
N LEU A 280 -7.89 -6.85 28.79
CA LEU A 280 -7.59 -8.26 28.59
C LEU A 280 -8.56 -8.97 27.63
N PRO A 281 -9.90 -8.92 27.82
CA PRO A 281 -10.85 -9.47 26.87
C PRO A 281 -10.79 -8.75 25.50
N LEU A 282 -10.53 -7.45 25.48
CA LEU A 282 -10.38 -6.70 24.25
C LEU A 282 -9.17 -7.17 23.43
N ALA A 283 -8.01 -7.30 24.09
CA ALA A 283 -6.80 -7.84 23.48
C ALA A 283 -7.00 -9.29 23.00
N ALA A 284 -7.64 -10.14 23.79
CA ALA A 284 -7.94 -11.52 23.41
C ALA A 284 -8.87 -11.57 22.18
N GLY A 285 -9.86 -10.70 22.11
CA GLY A 285 -10.74 -10.58 20.94
C GLY A 285 -9.98 -10.17 19.69
N LEU A 286 -9.21 -9.08 19.75
CA LEU A 286 -8.41 -8.61 18.61
C LEU A 286 -7.40 -9.67 18.13
N LEU A 287 -6.74 -10.33 19.07
CA LEU A 287 -5.76 -11.37 18.78
C LEU A 287 -6.41 -12.57 18.06
N THR A 288 -7.57 -13.02 18.54
CA THR A 288 -8.29 -14.14 17.90
C THR A 288 -8.86 -13.77 16.55
N GLY A 289 -9.40 -12.55 16.39
CA GLY A 289 -9.90 -12.05 15.11
C GLY A 289 -8.80 -11.95 14.06
N LEU A 290 -7.64 -11.38 14.44
CA LEU A 290 -6.49 -11.25 13.55
C LEU A 290 -5.90 -12.62 13.19
N ALA A 291 -5.74 -13.51 14.18
CA ALA A 291 -5.22 -14.86 13.95
C ALA A 291 -6.11 -15.66 12.99
N ALA A 292 -7.44 -15.62 13.19
CA ALA A 292 -8.39 -16.28 12.30
C ALA A 292 -8.35 -15.72 10.88
N SER A 293 -8.26 -14.40 10.73
CA SER A 293 -8.18 -13.75 9.42
C SER A 293 -6.90 -14.13 8.68
N LEU A 294 -5.74 -14.11 9.36
CA LEU A 294 -4.46 -14.52 8.75
C LEU A 294 -4.42 -16.01 8.42
N LEU A 295 -5.04 -16.85 9.25
CA LEU A 295 -5.11 -18.30 9.00
C LEU A 295 -5.94 -18.63 7.75
N LEU A 296 -7.04 -17.91 7.51
CA LEU A 296 -7.97 -18.19 6.42
C LEU A 296 -7.57 -17.50 5.11
N PHE A 297 -7.01 -16.29 5.18
CA PHE A 297 -6.73 -15.48 3.98
C PHE A 297 -5.22 -15.29 3.72
N GLY A 298 -4.35 -15.62 4.66
CA GLY A 298 -2.90 -15.39 4.57
C GLY A 298 -2.48 -13.93 4.71
N GLN A 299 -3.32 -13.00 4.28
CA GLN A 299 -3.13 -11.55 4.36
C GLN A 299 -4.42 -10.87 4.79
N VAL A 300 -4.31 -9.71 5.43
CA VAL A 300 -5.46 -8.90 5.87
C VAL A 300 -5.38 -7.52 5.24
N HIS A 301 -6.49 -7.07 4.65
CA HIS A 301 -6.57 -5.75 4.04
C HIS A 301 -6.68 -4.66 5.11
N VAL A 302 -5.99 -3.51 4.90
CA VAL A 302 -6.01 -2.37 5.84
C VAL A 302 -7.44 -1.92 6.15
N LEU A 303 -8.31 -1.85 5.16
CA LEU A 303 -9.71 -1.47 5.35
C LEU A 303 -10.48 -2.46 6.23
N THR A 304 -10.16 -3.75 6.17
CA THR A 304 -10.71 -4.74 7.09
C THR A 304 -10.38 -4.39 8.53
N LEU A 305 -9.13 -3.99 8.81
CA LEU A 305 -8.71 -3.56 10.14
C LEU A 305 -9.44 -2.27 10.57
N VAL A 306 -9.56 -1.28 9.66
CA VAL A 306 -10.26 -0.02 9.94
C VAL A 306 -11.74 -0.27 10.26
N ILE A 307 -12.45 -1.05 9.43
CA ILE A 307 -13.87 -1.39 9.67
C ILE A 307 -14.00 -2.20 10.96
N SER A 308 -13.11 -3.15 11.18
CA SER A 308 -13.17 -4.05 12.35
C SER A 308 -12.80 -3.35 13.66
N THR A 309 -11.97 -2.31 13.63
CA THR A 309 -11.70 -1.50 14.83
C THR A 309 -12.92 -0.70 15.30
N SER A 310 -13.87 -0.39 14.42
CA SER A 310 -15.14 0.20 14.82
C SER A 310 -15.97 -0.72 15.73
N LEU A 311 -15.69 -2.03 15.69
CA LEU A 311 -16.30 -3.04 16.57
C LEU A 311 -15.76 -3.05 17.99
N LEU A 312 -14.69 -2.31 18.29
CA LEU A 312 -14.15 -2.24 19.65
C LEU A 312 -15.20 -1.81 20.66
N GLY A 313 -16.14 -0.94 20.27
CA GLY A 313 -17.29 -0.59 21.10
C GLY A 313 -18.11 -1.80 21.53
N MET A 314 -18.45 -2.70 20.60
CA MET A 314 -19.20 -3.92 20.90
C MET A 314 -18.40 -4.96 21.71
N LEU A 315 -17.07 -5.01 21.50
CA LEU A 315 -16.18 -5.88 22.28
C LEU A 315 -16.12 -5.47 23.74
N VAL A 316 -16.25 -4.19 24.04
CA VAL A 316 -16.23 -3.63 25.40
C VAL A 316 -17.54 -3.92 26.14
N ASP A 317 -18.68 -4.08 25.47
CA ASP A 317 -19.97 -4.28 26.11
C ASP A 317 -20.02 -5.50 27.01
N PHE A 318 -19.49 -6.65 26.59
CA PHE A 318 -19.46 -7.88 27.39
C PHE A 318 -18.70 -7.72 28.71
N PRO A 319 -17.43 -7.27 28.73
CA PRO A 319 -16.71 -7.04 29.96
C PRO A 319 -17.27 -5.89 30.82
N LEU A 320 -17.93 -4.87 30.20
CA LEU A 320 -18.61 -3.81 30.97
C LEU A 320 -19.76 -4.36 31.81
N HIS A 321 -20.57 -5.25 31.24
CA HIS A 321 -21.64 -5.90 31.99
C HIS A 321 -21.14 -6.79 33.12
N TRP A 322 -19.91 -7.34 33.01
CA TRP A 322 -19.27 -8.06 34.10
C TRP A 322 -18.73 -7.09 35.17
N LEU A 323 -18.21 -5.95 34.76
CA LEU A 323 -17.64 -4.94 35.67
C LEU A 323 -18.70 -4.19 36.46
N ALA A 324 -19.84 -3.83 35.83
CA ALA A 324 -20.87 -2.99 36.41
C ALA A 324 -21.43 -3.52 37.77
N PRO A 325 -21.81 -4.79 37.93
CA PRO A 325 -22.27 -5.33 39.22
C PRO A 325 -21.17 -5.36 40.32
N SER A 326 -19.89 -5.37 39.90
CA SER A 326 -18.77 -5.37 40.85
C SER A 326 -18.48 -3.97 41.41
N VAL A 327 -18.97 -2.92 40.77
CA VAL A 327 -18.75 -1.52 41.18
C VAL A 327 -20.02 -0.89 41.74
N PHE A 328 -21.19 -1.25 41.18
CA PHE A 328 -22.51 -0.73 41.59
C PHE A 328 -23.36 -1.88 42.21
N PRO A 329 -23.25 -2.17 43.51
CA PRO A 329 -24.12 -3.15 44.15
C PRO A 329 -25.57 -2.70 44.18
N ARG A 330 -26.52 -3.62 43.92
CA ARG A 330 -27.95 -3.29 43.93
C ARG A 330 -28.43 -2.95 45.34
N PRO A 331 -29.29 -1.92 45.52
CA PRO A 331 -29.77 -1.48 46.85
C PRO A 331 -30.54 -2.56 47.65
N SER A 332 -31.14 -3.54 46.96
CA SER A 332 -31.87 -4.64 47.62
C SER A 332 -30.99 -5.65 48.35
N GLU A 333 -29.70 -5.72 47.97
CA GLU A 333 -28.75 -6.66 48.56
C GLU A 333 -28.01 -6.04 49.76
N SER A 334 -28.06 -4.70 49.92
CA SER A 334 -27.51 -3.99 51.07
C SER A 334 -28.24 -4.32 52.39
N ARG A 335 -29.51 -4.75 52.32
CA ARG A 335 -30.27 -5.15 53.54
C ARG A 335 -29.98 -6.57 54.02
N ALA A 336 -29.48 -7.45 53.14
CA ALA A 336 -29.10 -8.82 53.49
C ALA A 336 -27.68 -8.91 54.08
N ALA A 337 -26.86 -7.89 53.91
CA ALA A 337 -25.47 -7.82 54.38
C ALA A 337 -25.32 -7.37 55.87
N ALA A 338 -26.41 -7.29 56.62
CA ALA A 338 -26.37 -6.93 58.07
C ALA A 338 -25.88 -8.08 58.98
N HIS A 339 -25.31 -9.16 58.43
CA HIS A 339 -24.59 -10.19 59.22
C HIS A 339 -23.07 -9.90 59.24
N PRO A 340 -22.46 -9.72 60.42
CA PRO A 340 -21.10 -9.18 60.60
C PRO A 340 -19.94 -10.13 60.33
N ALA A 341 -20.11 -11.21 59.58
CA ALA A 341 -19.09 -12.23 59.45
C ALA A 341 -18.57 -12.55 58.01
N VAL A 342 -19.01 -11.84 56.96
CA VAL A 342 -18.51 -12.10 55.61
C VAL A 342 -17.49 -11.05 55.20
N ARG A 343 -16.24 -11.49 54.96
CA ARG A 343 -15.17 -10.61 54.43
C ARG A 343 -15.61 -9.99 53.12
N LEU A 344 -15.56 -8.66 53.02
CA LEU A 344 -16.00 -7.88 51.87
C LEU A 344 -15.39 -8.34 50.53
N SER A 345 -14.21 -8.94 50.53
CA SER A 345 -13.53 -9.44 49.33
C SER A 345 -14.18 -10.67 48.68
N ASP A 346 -14.71 -11.58 49.49
CA ASP A 346 -15.28 -12.84 48.98
C ASP A 346 -16.73 -12.67 48.50
N GLY A 347 -17.46 -11.70 49.07
CA GLY A 347 -18.83 -11.38 48.65
C GLY A 347 -18.94 -10.76 47.27
N LEU A 348 -17.99 -9.87 46.90
CA LEU A 348 -18.00 -9.18 45.61
C LEU A 348 -17.70 -10.10 44.43
N SER A 349 -16.79 -11.04 44.58
CA SER A 349 -16.46 -12.03 43.54
C SER A 349 -17.60 -13.03 43.32
N TRP A 350 -18.31 -13.42 44.40
CA TRP A 350 -19.45 -14.33 44.33
C TRP A 350 -20.68 -13.67 43.66
N GLN A 351 -20.96 -12.41 43.97
CA GLN A 351 -22.08 -11.65 43.40
C GLN A 351 -21.87 -11.40 41.87
N ALA A 352 -20.67 -11.04 41.46
CA ALA A 352 -20.35 -10.91 40.04
C ALA A 352 -20.50 -12.21 39.26
N GLY A 353 -20.08 -13.33 39.83
CA GLY A 353 -20.25 -14.66 39.25
C GLY A 353 -21.70 -15.16 39.21
N ALA A 354 -22.53 -14.79 40.18
CA ALA A 354 -23.97 -15.10 40.19
C ALA A 354 -24.75 -14.27 39.18
N ALA A 355 -24.47 -12.97 39.11
CA ALA A 355 -25.06 -12.06 38.11
C ALA A 355 -24.74 -12.50 36.68
N MET A 356 -23.47 -12.91 36.43
CA MET A 356 -23.04 -13.41 35.12
C MET A 356 -23.74 -14.72 34.73
N ARG A 357 -23.99 -15.62 35.68
CA ARG A 357 -24.73 -16.86 35.41
C ARG A 357 -26.17 -16.59 34.92
N HIS A 358 -26.84 -15.63 35.50
CA HIS A 358 -28.18 -15.24 35.06
C HIS A 358 -28.19 -14.47 33.73
N ALA A 359 -27.17 -13.69 33.46
CA ALA A 359 -27.04 -12.89 32.23
C ALA A 359 -26.51 -13.70 31.02
N ARG A 360 -25.85 -14.86 31.27
CA ARG A 360 -25.28 -15.71 30.22
C ARG A 360 -26.20 -16.00 29.02
N PRO A 361 -27.46 -16.45 29.21
CA PRO A 361 -28.32 -16.74 28.04
C PRO A 361 -28.62 -15.50 27.20
N VAL A 362 -28.80 -14.35 27.83
CA VAL A 362 -29.03 -13.08 27.12
C VAL A 362 -27.79 -12.68 26.33
N PHE A 363 -26.61 -12.79 26.93
CA PHE A 363 -25.36 -12.50 26.23
C PHE A 363 -25.07 -13.48 25.10
N LEU A 364 -25.32 -14.77 25.29
CA LEU A 364 -25.17 -15.76 24.21
C LEU A 364 -26.12 -15.48 23.05
N THR A 365 -27.35 -15.06 23.34
CA THR A 365 -28.33 -14.69 22.31
C THR A 365 -27.87 -13.43 21.55
N SER A 366 -27.43 -12.37 22.27
CA SER A 366 -26.89 -11.17 21.69
C SER A 366 -25.64 -11.45 20.85
N LEU A 367 -24.70 -12.24 21.39
CA LEU A 367 -23.52 -12.67 20.66
C LEU A 367 -23.88 -13.44 19.39
N ALA A 368 -24.81 -14.41 19.49
CA ALA A 368 -25.23 -15.21 18.34
C ALA A 368 -25.84 -14.34 17.23
N ILE A 369 -26.71 -13.39 17.59
CA ILE A 369 -27.31 -12.46 16.63
C ILE A 369 -26.25 -11.61 15.95
N THR A 370 -25.30 -11.07 16.72
CA THR A 370 -24.24 -10.22 16.18
C THR A 370 -23.29 -11.01 15.28
N VAL A 371 -22.86 -12.20 15.71
CA VAL A 371 -22.01 -13.08 14.91
C VAL A 371 -22.72 -13.51 13.62
N LEU A 372 -24.02 -13.81 13.70
CA LEU A 372 -24.83 -14.14 12.52
C LEU A 372 -24.90 -12.94 11.54
N GLY A 373 -25.08 -11.74 12.08
CA GLY A 373 -25.05 -10.51 11.25
C GLY A 373 -23.73 -10.35 10.49
N TYR A 374 -22.59 -10.59 11.14
CA TYR A 374 -21.29 -10.58 10.45
C TYR A 374 -21.11 -11.76 9.50
N ALA A 375 -21.63 -12.94 9.85
CA ALA A 375 -21.56 -14.11 8.97
C ALA A 375 -22.28 -13.87 7.61
N LEU A 376 -23.29 -13.02 7.57
CA LEU A 376 -23.94 -12.63 6.31
C LEU A 376 -23.02 -11.87 5.36
N LEU A 377 -22.02 -11.14 5.87
CA LEU A 377 -21.03 -10.46 5.05
C LEU A 377 -20.11 -11.45 4.29
N TRP A 378 -20.05 -12.71 4.72
CA TRP A 378 -19.30 -13.74 4.01
C TRP A 378 -19.82 -14.00 2.60
N PHE A 379 -21.13 -13.81 2.37
CA PHE A 379 -21.77 -14.03 1.10
C PHE A 379 -21.66 -12.84 0.13
N THR A 380 -21.02 -11.76 0.55
CA THR A 380 -20.80 -10.60 -0.33
C THR A 380 -19.70 -10.88 -1.35
N PRO A 381 -19.75 -10.30 -2.56
CA PRO A 381 -18.70 -10.45 -3.56
C PRO A 381 -17.39 -9.71 -3.23
N LEU A 382 -17.40 -8.88 -2.18
CA LEU A 382 -16.25 -8.03 -1.80
C LEU A 382 -15.32 -8.76 -0.83
N PRO A 383 -14.04 -8.99 -1.21
CA PRO A 383 -13.07 -9.69 -0.35
C PRO A 383 -12.89 -9.05 1.03
N VAL A 384 -12.87 -7.71 1.09
CA VAL A 384 -12.73 -6.95 2.34
C VAL A 384 -13.88 -7.24 3.32
N LEU A 385 -15.12 -7.36 2.83
CA LEU A 385 -16.28 -7.66 3.69
C LEU A 385 -16.24 -9.11 4.19
N ARG A 386 -15.75 -10.06 3.40
CA ARG A 386 -15.53 -11.45 3.84
C ARG A 386 -14.47 -11.52 4.94
N GLN A 387 -13.37 -10.78 4.77
CA GLN A 387 -12.35 -10.67 5.82
C GLN A 387 -12.91 -10.02 7.09
N THR A 388 -13.72 -8.97 6.95
CA THR A 388 -14.40 -8.30 8.07
C THR A 388 -15.34 -9.27 8.82
N ALA A 389 -16.06 -10.12 8.10
CA ALA A 389 -16.94 -11.15 8.70
C ALA A 389 -16.16 -12.08 9.61
N VAL A 390 -15.03 -12.61 9.12
CA VAL A 390 -14.16 -13.52 9.89
C VAL A 390 -13.53 -12.81 11.07
N PHE A 391 -12.87 -11.68 10.81
CA PHE A 391 -12.21 -10.92 11.87
C PHE A 391 -13.18 -10.61 13.01
N SER A 392 -14.33 -10.04 12.67
CA SER A 392 -15.32 -9.57 13.64
C SER A 392 -15.99 -10.73 14.40
N GLY A 393 -16.37 -11.78 13.68
CA GLY A 393 -16.96 -12.97 14.31
C GLY A 393 -16.02 -13.62 15.33
N PHE A 394 -14.76 -13.83 14.95
CA PHE A 394 -13.79 -14.45 15.86
C PHE A 394 -13.33 -13.48 16.96
N ALA A 395 -13.26 -12.18 16.71
CA ALA A 395 -12.96 -11.19 17.74
C ALA A 395 -14.04 -11.17 18.84
N LEU A 396 -15.31 -11.22 18.47
CA LEU A 396 -16.43 -11.31 19.42
C LEU A 396 -16.38 -12.59 20.24
N LEU A 397 -16.13 -13.73 19.59
CA LEU A 397 -16.01 -15.03 20.28
C LEU A 397 -14.81 -15.04 21.25
N GLY A 398 -13.67 -14.48 20.85
CA GLY A 398 -12.50 -14.38 21.69
C GLY A 398 -12.71 -13.46 22.89
N ALA A 399 -13.29 -12.28 22.72
CA ALA A 399 -13.60 -11.38 23.83
C ALA A 399 -14.61 -11.98 24.81
N PHE A 400 -15.65 -12.64 24.30
CA PHE A 400 -16.63 -13.34 25.13
C PHE A 400 -15.98 -14.48 25.93
N GLY A 401 -15.14 -15.30 25.29
CA GLY A 401 -14.42 -16.38 25.96
C GLY A 401 -13.50 -15.89 27.08
N ALA A 402 -12.86 -14.73 26.91
CA ALA A 402 -12.04 -14.10 27.94
C ALA A 402 -12.85 -13.55 29.13
N THR A 403 -14.13 -13.24 28.91
CA THR A 403 -15.01 -12.65 29.94
C THR A 403 -15.69 -13.71 30.79
N VAL A 404 -15.93 -14.92 30.26
CA VAL A 404 -16.65 -16.04 30.91
C VAL A 404 -15.69 -17.03 31.58
#